data_5e7036a2ab23c5a69d73c8945e6cfd89
#
_entry.id   5e7036a2ab23c5a69d73c8945e6cfd89
#
_cell.length_a   1.000
_cell.length_b   1.000
_cell.length_c   1.000
_cell.angle_alpha   90.00
_cell.angle_beta   90.00
_cell.angle_gamma   90.00
#
_symmetry.space_group_name_H-M   'P 1'
#
loop_
_entity.id
_entity.type
_entity.pdbx_description
1 polymer ?
#
loop_
_entity_poly.entity_id
_entity_poly.type
_entity_poly.pdbx_seq_one_letter_code
_entity_poly.pdbx_strand_id
1 'polypeptide(L)'
;CALPISGAGLHVGHPLGYIASDIYARYKRLKGFNVLNPMGYDAYGLPAEQYAIQTGQHPAVTTERNIARYREQLDRLGFSFDWSREVRTCDPDYYHWTQWAVRKMFLSYYDTKAQQARPIDELIAHLEAHGTEGLTAAASAEDLRLTAQDWAAMTWAEREDFLMNYRIAYVGETMVNWCAELGTVLANDEVVDGVSVRG
;
A
#
# COMPACT_ATOMS: atom_id res chain seq x y z
N CYS A 1 3.95 -3.56 14.27
CA CYS A 1 4.82 -2.62 13.54
C CYS A 1 5.66 -3.39 12.55
N ALA A 2 5.78 -2.89 11.34
CA ALA A 2 6.71 -3.44 10.35
C ALA A 2 8.06 -2.73 10.47
N LEU A 3 9.13 -3.48 10.33
CA LEU A 3 10.51 -2.97 10.36
C LEU A 3 10.93 -2.66 8.92
N PRO A 4 11.22 -1.39 8.57
CA PRO A 4 11.74 -1.05 7.25
C PRO A 4 13.10 -1.70 7.00
N ILE A 5 13.23 -2.43 5.88
CA ILE A 5 14.49 -3.11 5.52
C ILE A 5 15.26 -2.25 4.52
N SER A 6 15.71 -1.08 4.95
CA SER A 6 16.40 -0.11 4.12
C SER A 6 17.93 -0.15 4.22
N GLY A 7 18.50 -0.96 5.11
CA GLY A 7 19.95 -0.99 5.37
C GLY A 7 20.47 -2.37 5.75
N ALA A 8 21.80 -2.49 5.88
CA ALA A 8 22.49 -3.75 6.19
C ALA A 8 22.34 -4.20 7.65
N GLY A 9 21.56 -3.52 8.47
CA GLY A 9 21.33 -3.83 9.88
C GLY A 9 20.56 -2.76 10.63
N LEU A 10 20.26 -3.03 11.91
CA LEU A 10 19.54 -2.11 12.77
C LEU A 10 20.37 -0.85 13.06
N HIS A 11 19.72 0.30 13.09
CA HIS A 11 20.22 1.51 13.73
C HIS A 11 19.49 1.73 15.06
N VAL A 12 20.00 2.61 15.93
CA VAL A 12 19.47 2.82 17.29
C VAL A 12 18.01 3.26 17.35
N GLY A 13 17.49 3.87 16.29
CA GLY A 13 16.08 4.26 16.19
C GLY A 13 15.10 3.08 16.07
N HIS A 14 15.54 1.95 15.50
CA HIS A 14 14.67 0.78 15.34
C HIS A 14 14.27 0.17 16.69
N PRO A 15 15.20 -0.20 17.60
CA PRO A 15 14.85 -0.74 18.91
C PRO A 15 14.00 0.19 19.75
N LEU A 16 14.18 1.51 19.61
CA LEU A 16 13.46 2.51 20.40
C LEU A 16 11.93 2.33 20.30
N GLY A 17 11.42 2.08 19.10
CA GLY A 17 9.99 1.82 18.87
C GLY A 17 9.50 0.48 19.43
N TYR A 18 10.39 -0.51 19.59
CA TYR A 18 10.01 -1.86 20.01
C TYR A 18 10.16 -2.11 21.51
N ILE A 19 11.01 -1.34 22.21
CA ILE A 19 11.26 -1.54 23.64
C ILE A 19 9.97 -1.43 24.46
N ALA A 20 9.18 -0.39 24.23
CA ALA A 20 7.94 -0.16 24.99
C ALA A 20 6.92 -1.29 24.75
N SER A 21 6.75 -1.72 23.50
CA SER A 21 5.83 -2.82 23.16
C SER A 21 6.30 -4.16 23.73
N ASP A 22 7.60 -4.42 23.75
CA ASP A 22 8.17 -5.64 24.32
C ASP A 22 8.01 -5.70 25.84
N ILE A 23 8.30 -4.59 26.55
CA ILE A 23 8.07 -4.48 27.98
C ILE A 23 6.59 -4.75 28.31
N TYR A 24 5.67 -4.14 27.56
CA TYR A 24 4.25 -4.35 27.78
C TYR A 24 3.81 -5.78 27.49
N ALA A 25 4.32 -6.37 26.41
CA ALA A 25 4.06 -7.78 26.06
C ALA A 25 4.52 -8.74 27.16
N ARG A 26 5.71 -8.53 27.72
CA ARG A 26 6.24 -9.30 28.85
C ARG A 26 5.37 -9.12 30.10
N TYR A 27 5.03 -7.87 30.43
CA TYR A 27 4.16 -7.59 31.56
C TYR A 27 2.81 -8.32 31.45
N LYS A 28 2.17 -8.27 30.28
CA LYS A 28 0.90 -8.96 30.06
C LYS A 28 1.03 -10.47 30.14
N ARG A 29 2.12 -11.04 29.63
CA ARG A 29 2.42 -12.47 29.71
C ARG A 29 2.57 -12.93 31.16
N LEU A 30 3.30 -12.15 31.98
CA LEU A 30 3.44 -12.40 33.42
C LEU A 30 2.10 -12.29 34.20
N LYS A 31 1.14 -11.53 33.67
CA LYS A 31 -0.22 -11.45 34.23
C LYS A 31 -1.15 -12.57 33.74
N GLY A 32 -0.64 -13.54 32.98
CA GLY A 32 -1.42 -14.69 32.50
C GLY A 32 -2.23 -14.44 31.22
N PHE A 33 -2.01 -13.31 30.53
CA PHE A 33 -2.65 -13.05 29.24
C PHE A 33 -1.98 -13.87 28.12
N ASN A 34 -2.79 -14.31 27.16
CA ASN A 34 -2.27 -14.81 25.89
C ASN A 34 -1.86 -13.60 25.03
N VAL A 35 -0.55 -13.49 24.74
CA VAL A 35 0.02 -12.31 24.07
C VAL A 35 0.59 -12.68 22.73
N LEU A 36 0.07 -12.08 21.66
CA LEU A 36 0.64 -12.09 20.31
C LEU A 36 1.56 -10.87 20.15
N ASN A 37 2.86 -11.10 20.04
CA ASN A 37 3.88 -10.08 19.80
C ASN A 37 4.75 -10.47 18.60
N PRO A 38 4.22 -10.37 17.36
CA PRO A 38 4.94 -10.75 16.15
C PRO A 38 5.84 -9.62 15.67
N MET A 39 6.80 -9.97 14.80
CA MET A 39 7.58 -9.03 14.01
C MET A 39 7.12 -9.04 12.55
N GLY A 40 7.08 -7.86 11.93
CA GLY A 40 6.87 -7.70 10.49
C GLY A 40 8.03 -6.97 9.84
N TYR A 41 8.33 -7.34 8.59
CA TYR A 41 9.34 -6.68 7.77
C TYR A 41 8.66 -5.94 6.63
N ASP A 42 8.88 -4.62 6.55
CA ASP A 42 8.51 -3.81 5.42
C ASP A 42 9.61 -3.95 4.36
N ALA A 43 9.36 -4.85 3.41
CA ALA A 43 10.37 -5.40 2.52
C ALA A 43 10.27 -4.84 1.09
N TYR A 44 9.60 -3.72 0.90
CA TYR A 44 9.60 -2.92 -0.31
C TYR A 44 10.37 -1.61 -0.09
N GLY A 45 10.91 -1.06 -1.15
CA GLY A 45 11.42 0.29 -1.12
C GLY A 45 12.61 0.56 -2.03
N LEU A 46 12.78 1.83 -2.34
CA LEU A 46 13.81 2.38 -3.20
C LEU A 46 15.25 1.95 -2.81
N PRO A 47 15.64 1.88 -1.52
CA PRO A 47 17.01 1.47 -1.17
C PRO A 47 17.39 0.07 -1.65
N ALA A 48 16.46 -0.90 -1.57
CA ALA A 48 16.71 -2.25 -2.07
C ALA A 48 16.80 -2.30 -3.61
N GLU A 49 15.98 -1.49 -4.28
CA GLU A 49 15.98 -1.37 -5.74
C GLU A 49 17.24 -0.70 -6.25
N GLN A 50 17.66 0.42 -5.65
CA GLN A 50 18.91 1.10 -5.99
C GLN A 50 20.14 0.21 -5.77
N TYR A 51 20.18 -0.52 -4.67
CA TYR A 51 21.25 -1.48 -4.42
C TYR A 51 21.27 -2.60 -5.46
N ALA A 52 20.09 -3.06 -5.90
CA ALA A 52 19.99 -4.06 -6.98
C ALA A 52 20.52 -3.54 -8.31
N ILE A 53 20.24 -2.30 -8.67
CA ILE A 53 20.75 -1.63 -9.87
C ILE A 53 22.29 -1.52 -9.79
N GLN A 54 22.83 -1.05 -8.67
CA GLN A 54 24.27 -0.86 -8.47
C GLN A 54 25.06 -2.18 -8.49
N THR A 55 24.50 -3.26 -7.98
CA THR A 55 25.21 -4.54 -7.79
C THR A 55 24.85 -5.60 -8.81
N GLY A 56 23.82 -5.40 -9.62
CA GLY A 56 23.26 -6.39 -10.52
C GLY A 56 22.60 -7.58 -9.82
N GLN A 57 22.31 -7.47 -8.51
CA GLN A 57 21.64 -8.53 -7.75
C GLN A 57 20.13 -8.29 -7.70
N HIS A 58 19.36 -9.38 -7.78
CA HIS A 58 17.91 -9.28 -7.60
C HIS A 58 17.57 -8.79 -6.18
N PRO A 59 16.61 -7.83 -5.98
CA PRO A 59 16.27 -7.27 -4.67
C PRO A 59 15.95 -8.33 -3.61
N ALA A 60 15.29 -9.42 -3.97
CA ALA A 60 14.94 -10.51 -3.05
C ALA A 60 16.16 -11.09 -2.32
N VAL A 61 17.31 -11.22 -3.01
CA VAL A 61 18.54 -11.80 -2.42
C VAL A 61 19.05 -10.91 -1.28
N THR A 62 19.06 -9.61 -1.51
CA THR A 62 19.48 -8.62 -0.49
C THR A 62 18.46 -8.56 0.65
N THR A 63 17.18 -8.57 0.33
CA THR A 63 16.09 -8.55 1.30
C THR A 63 16.17 -9.74 2.25
N GLU A 64 16.34 -10.97 1.75
CA GLU A 64 16.51 -12.17 2.59
C GLU A 64 17.71 -12.07 3.53
N ARG A 65 18.85 -11.61 3.01
CA ARG A 65 20.06 -11.41 3.83
C ARG A 65 19.84 -10.38 4.94
N ASN A 66 19.17 -9.30 4.60
CA ASN A 66 18.87 -8.23 5.55
C ASN A 66 17.88 -8.72 6.62
N ILE A 67 16.82 -9.43 6.28
CA ILE A 67 15.88 -10.02 7.22
C ILE A 67 16.61 -10.92 8.22
N ALA A 68 17.45 -11.84 7.73
CA ALA A 68 18.23 -12.71 8.59
C ALA A 68 19.13 -11.91 9.57
N ARG A 69 19.77 -10.85 9.08
CA ARG A 69 20.62 -9.98 9.90
C ARG A 69 19.81 -9.21 10.94
N TYR A 70 18.68 -8.61 10.56
CA TYR A 70 17.81 -7.90 11.50
C TYR A 70 17.29 -8.82 12.60
N ARG A 71 16.86 -10.03 12.25
CA ARG A 71 16.39 -11.04 13.19
C ARG A 71 17.48 -11.41 14.21
N GLU A 72 18.70 -11.71 13.73
CA GLU A 72 19.86 -11.98 14.59
C GLU A 72 20.11 -10.84 15.59
N GLN A 73 20.06 -9.59 15.13
CA GLN A 73 20.30 -8.43 15.98
C GLN A 73 19.18 -8.22 17.01
N LEU A 74 17.92 -8.41 16.62
CA LEU A 74 16.77 -8.34 17.54
C LEU A 74 16.82 -9.43 18.61
N ASP A 75 17.23 -10.65 18.23
CA ASP A 75 17.44 -11.75 19.17
C ASP A 75 18.56 -11.44 20.18
N ARG A 76 19.66 -10.86 19.72
CA ARG A 76 20.76 -10.41 20.60
C ARG A 76 20.34 -9.32 21.60
N LEU A 77 19.40 -8.46 21.21
CA LEU A 77 18.79 -7.46 22.11
C LEU A 77 17.82 -8.09 23.10
N GLY A 78 17.42 -9.35 22.86
CA GLY A 78 16.57 -10.13 23.75
C GLY A 78 15.08 -9.77 23.65
N PHE A 79 14.59 -9.26 22.55
CA PHE A 79 13.15 -9.04 22.34
C PHE A 79 12.36 -10.35 22.35
N SER A 80 11.15 -10.32 22.90
CA SER A 80 10.26 -11.48 23.05
C SER A 80 9.29 -11.63 21.89
N PHE A 81 9.78 -11.49 20.65
CA PHE A 81 8.95 -11.65 19.46
C PHE A 81 8.58 -13.12 19.23
N ASP A 82 7.37 -13.31 18.72
CA ASP A 82 6.92 -14.61 18.22
C ASP A 82 7.31 -14.75 16.73
N TRP A 83 8.47 -15.31 16.48
CA TRP A 83 9.00 -15.54 15.13
C TRP A 83 8.18 -16.53 14.30
N SER A 84 7.34 -17.35 14.93
CA SER A 84 6.44 -18.25 14.20
C SER A 84 5.31 -17.49 13.49
N ARG A 85 5.11 -16.25 13.87
CA ARG A 85 4.09 -15.33 13.34
C ARG A 85 4.70 -14.14 12.61
N GLU A 86 5.98 -14.23 12.22
CA GLU A 86 6.59 -13.17 11.43
C GLU A 86 5.90 -13.01 10.08
N VAL A 87 5.84 -11.79 9.57
CA VAL A 87 5.28 -11.46 8.27
C VAL A 87 6.26 -10.61 7.46
N ARG A 88 6.21 -10.77 6.13
CA ARG A 88 7.03 -10.02 5.19
C ARG A 88 6.11 -9.43 4.14
N THR A 89 6.15 -8.13 3.96
CA THR A 89 5.23 -7.44 3.04
C THR A 89 5.42 -7.84 1.58
N CYS A 90 6.61 -8.35 1.22
CA CYS A 90 6.93 -8.83 -0.12
C CYS A 90 6.49 -10.28 -0.41
N ASP A 91 6.02 -11.02 0.58
CA ASP A 91 5.55 -12.38 0.37
C ASP A 91 4.17 -12.40 -0.29
N PRO A 92 3.91 -13.30 -1.27
CA PRO A 92 2.62 -13.44 -1.93
C PRO A 92 1.46 -13.64 -0.95
N ASP A 93 1.66 -14.43 0.10
CA ASP A 93 0.67 -14.71 1.15
C ASP A 93 0.29 -13.47 1.95
N TYR A 94 1.15 -12.44 1.93
CA TYR A 94 0.86 -11.14 2.54
C TYR A 94 0.22 -10.19 1.54
N TYR A 95 0.88 -9.90 0.41
CA TYR A 95 0.43 -8.82 -0.47
C TYR A 95 -0.83 -9.13 -1.26
N HIS A 96 -1.23 -10.40 -1.42
CA HIS A 96 -2.51 -10.71 -2.07
C HIS A 96 -3.71 -10.08 -1.36
N TRP A 97 -3.61 -9.83 -0.03
CA TRP A 97 -4.66 -9.11 0.70
C TRP A 97 -4.73 -7.63 0.32
N THR A 98 -3.59 -7.00 0.06
CA THR A 98 -3.54 -5.64 -0.50
C THR A 98 -4.16 -5.61 -1.88
N GLN A 99 -3.82 -6.56 -2.74
CA GLN A 99 -4.41 -6.70 -4.07
C GLN A 99 -5.93 -6.94 -3.99
N TRP A 100 -6.38 -7.76 -3.05
CA TRP A 100 -7.81 -7.99 -2.81
C TRP A 100 -8.51 -6.69 -2.39
N ALA A 101 -7.94 -5.92 -1.49
CA ALA A 101 -8.49 -4.63 -1.05
C ALA A 101 -8.59 -3.63 -2.20
N VAL A 102 -7.51 -3.48 -3.00
CA VAL A 102 -7.50 -2.62 -4.20
C VAL A 102 -8.57 -3.07 -5.19
N ARG A 103 -8.69 -4.38 -5.44
CA ARG A 103 -9.72 -4.92 -6.32
C ARG A 103 -11.14 -4.63 -5.80
N LYS A 104 -11.37 -4.71 -4.48
CA LYS A 104 -12.67 -4.33 -3.89
C LYS A 104 -12.98 -2.86 -4.09
N MET A 105 -12.01 -1.96 -3.88
CA MET A 105 -12.18 -0.53 -4.13
C MET A 105 -12.42 -0.23 -5.62
N PHE A 106 -11.68 -0.89 -6.51
CA PHE A 106 -11.85 -0.76 -7.96
C PHE A 106 -13.24 -1.21 -8.45
N LEU A 107 -13.81 -2.26 -7.85
CA LEU A 107 -15.13 -2.78 -8.15
C LEU A 107 -16.25 -2.10 -7.33
N SER A 108 -15.99 -0.91 -6.79
CA SER A 108 -16.96 -0.17 -5.99
C SER A 108 -16.97 1.31 -6.37
N TYR A 109 -18.14 1.94 -6.16
CA TYR A 109 -18.31 3.39 -6.16
C TYR A 109 -18.78 3.86 -4.78
N TYR A 110 -18.69 5.16 -4.49
CA TYR A 110 -19.20 5.73 -3.25
C TYR A 110 -20.54 6.41 -3.48
N ASP A 111 -21.59 5.90 -2.84
CA ASP A 111 -22.93 6.50 -2.84
C ASP A 111 -22.98 7.61 -1.78
N THR A 112 -23.07 8.85 -2.24
CA THR A 112 -23.08 10.05 -1.37
C THR A 112 -24.36 10.20 -0.56
N LYS A 113 -25.48 9.63 -1.03
CA LYS A 113 -26.75 9.64 -0.31
C LYS A 113 -26.78 8.57 0.78
N ALA A 114 -26.36 7.37 0.45
CA ALA A 114 -26.27 6.25 1.40
C ALA A 114 -25.03 6.34 2.32
N GLN A 115 -24.07 7.18 1.98
CA GLN A 115 -22.79 7.36 2.67
C GLN A 115 -21.99 6.07 2.86
N GLN A 116 -21.94 5.24 1.80
CA GLN A 116 -21.23 3.97 1.82
C GLN A 116 -20.75 3.56 0.43
N ALA A 117 -19.76 2.68 0.40
CA ALA A 117 -19.33 2.02 -0.84
C ALA A 117 -20.38 1.00 -1.29
N ARG A 118 -20.65 0.97 -2.61
CA ARG A 118 -21.53 0.01 -3.26
C ARG A 118 -20.84 -0.66 -4.45
N PRO A 119 -21.29 -1.86 -4.85
CA PRO A 119 -20.77 -2.54 -6.03
C PRO A 119 -20.92 -1.70 -7.29
N ILE A 120 -19.89 -1.67 -8.15
CA ILE A 120 -19.90 -0.92 -9.41
C ILE A 120 -21.03 -1.39 -10.37
N ASP A 121 -21.45 -2.65 -10.25
CA ASP A 121 -22.54 -3.21 -11.05
C ASP A 121 -23.88 -2.49 -10.80
N GLU A 122 -24.12 -1.98 -9.60
CA GLU A 122 -25.32 -1.17 -9.29
C GLU A 122 -25.28 0.18 -10.02
N LEU A 123 -24.09 0.79 -10.13
CA LEU A 123 -23.89 2.00 -10.93
C LEU A 123 -24.11 1.73 -12.42
N ILE A 124 -23.56 0.62 -12.94
CA ILE A 124 -23.73 0.23 -14.33
C ILE A 124 -25.22 0.06 -14.66
N ALA A 125 -25.97 -0.65 -13.82
CA ALA A 125 -27.40 -0.85 -14.00
C ALA A 125 -28.17 0.49 -13.97
N HIS A 126 -27.76 1.44 -13.12
CA HIS A 126 -28.34 2.78 -13.11
C HIS A 126 -28.06 3.54 -14.41
N LEU A 127 -26.81 3.51 -14.89
CA LEU A 127 -26.40 4.16 -16.14
C LEU A 127 -27.13 3.59 -17.37
N GLU A 128 -27.34 2.28 -17.39
CA GLU A 128 -28.13 1.60 -18.44
C GLU A 128 -29.59 2.05 -18.49
N ALA A 129 -30.18 2.30 -17.33
CA ALA A 129 -31.61 2.67 -17.25
C ALA A 129 -31.85 4.19 -17.36
N HIS A 130 -30.99 5.00 -16.78
CA HIS A 130 -31.24 6.43 -16.53
C HIS A 130 -30.09 7.36 -16.96
N GLY A 131 -28.97 6.81 -17.41
CA GLY A 131 -27.75 7.60 -17.58
C GLY A 131 -27.28 8.16 -16.24
N THR A 132 -26.87 9.42 -16.23
CA THR A 132 -26.44 10.12 -14.99
C THR A 132 -27.58 10.84 -14.26
N GLU A 133 -28.81 10.75 -14.75
CA GLU A 133 -29.97 11.40 -14.12
C GLU A 133 -30.26 10.75 -12.75
N GLY A 134 -30.33 11.60 -11.70
CA GLY A 134 -30.59 11.14 -10.33
C GLY A 134 -29.48 10.33 -9.68
N LEU A 135 -28.30 10.27 -10.29
CA LEU A 135 -27.15 9.53 -9.74
C LEU A 135 -26.61 10.21 -8.47
N THR A 136 -26.38 9.41 -7.44
CA THR A 136 -25.81 9.87 -6.14
C THR A 136 -24.38 9.37 -5.91
N ALA A 137 -23.66 9.03 -6.97
CA ALA A 137 -22.27 8.57 -6.91
C ALA A 137 -21.29 9.75 -6.83
N ALA A 138 -20.27 9.64 -5.95
CA ALA A 138 -19.15 10.55 -5.98
C ALA A 138 -18.30 10.32 -7.24
N ALA A 139 -17.81 11.38 -7.84
CA ALA A 139 -16.99 11.33 -9.05
C ALA A 139 -15.71 12.17 -8.91
N SER A 140 -14.67 11.81 -9.65
CA SER A 140 -13.40 12.54 -9.70
C SER A 140 -13.44 13.76 -10.63
N ALA A 141 -14.39 13.79 -11.57
CA ALA A 141 -14.60 14.91 -12.48
C ALA A 141 -15.97 15.55 -12.28
N GLU A 142 -16.08 16.85 -12.58
CA GLU A 142 -17.32 17.60 -12.57
C GLU A 142 -18.06 17.46 -13.91
N ASP A 143 -19.37 17.75 -13.90
CA ASP A 143 -20.23 17.81 -15.11
C ASP A 143 -20.28 16.54 -15.98
N LEU A 144 -20.13 15.37 -15.38
CA LEU A 144 -20.32 14.09 -16.07
C LEU A 144 -21.81 13.89 -16.40
N ARG A 145 -22.21 14.25 -17.63
CA ARG A 145 -23.59 14.09 -18.13
C ARG A 145 -23.64 13.05 -19.23
N LEU A 146 -24.51 12.09 -19.07
CA LEU A 146 -24.68 10.97 -19.98
C LEU A 146 -26.13 10.51 -19.95
N THR A 147 -26.76 10.34 -21.13
CA THR A 147 -28.07 9.68 -21.23
C THR A 147 -27.90 8.16 -21.29
N ALA A 148 -28.98 7.41 -21.03
CA ALA A 148 -28.98 5.95 -21.21
C ALA A 148 -28.70 5.53 -22.67
N GLN A 149 -29.08 6.39 -23.65
CA GLN A 149 -28.81 6.14 -25.07
C GLN A 149 -27.30 6.34 -25.38
N ASP A 150 -26.68 7.38 -24.82
CA ASP A 150 -25.25 7.61 -24.98
C ASP A 150 -24.46 6.45 -24.37
N TRP A 151 -24.83 6.02 -23.16
CA TRP A 151 -24.24 4.84 -22.52
C TRP A 151 -24.34 3.59 -23.38
N ALA A 152 -25.53 3.33 -23.96
CA ALA A 152 -25.74 2.16 -24.83
C ALA A 152 -24.88 2.23 -26.12
N ALA A 153 -24.60 3.44 -26.63
CA ALA A 153 -23.81 3.64 -27.83
C ALA A 153 -22.30 3.51 -27.60
N MET A 154 -21.83 3.62 -26.34
CA MET A 154 -20.42 3.50 -26.00
C MET A 154 -19.87 2.10 -26.24
N THR A 155 -18.63 2.03 -26.72
CA THR A 155 -17.82 0.82 -26.71
C THR A 155 -17.48 0.39 -25.30
N TRP A 156 -17.02 -0.84 -25.14
CA TRP A 156 -16.55 -1.33 -23.82
C TRP A 156 -15.46 -0.45 -23.23
N ALA A 157 -14.47 -0.02 -24.03
CA ALA A 157 -13.37 0.82 -23.58
C ALA A 157 -13.85 2.20 -23.09
N GLU A 158 -14.78 2.83 -23.81
CA GLU A 158 -15.35 4.13 -23.42
C GLU A 158 -16.16 4.03 -22.13
N ARG A 159 -16.90 2.93 -21.92
CA ARG A 159 -17.62 2.67 -20.66
C ARG A 159 -16.65 2.51 -19.50
N GLU A 160 -15.58 1.73 -19.64
CA GLU A 160 -14.57 1.56 -18.60
C GLU A 160 -13.88 2.89 -18.26
N ASP A 161 -13.53 3.70 -19.24
CA ASP A 161 -12.96 5.03 -19.06
C ASP A 161 -13.93 5.97 -18.31
N PHE A 162 -15.20 5.94 -18.66
CA PHE A 162 -16.22 6.72 -17.97
C PHE A 162 -16.38 6.26 -16.50
N LEU A 163 -16.40 4.94 -16.25
CA LEU A 163 -16.51 4.35 -14.92
C LEU A 163 -15.30 4.69 -14.01
N MET A 164 -14.12 4.95 -14.59
CA MET A 164 -12.94 5.37 -13.79
C MET A 164 -13.22 6.62 -12.97
N ASN A 165 -14.10 7.50 -13.42
CA ASN A 165 -14.48 8.69 -12.66
C ASN A 165 -15.24 8.39 -11.35
N TYR A 166 -15.84 7.21 -11.24
CA TYR A 166 -16.68 6.83 -10.10
C TYR A 166 -16.04 5.77 -9.20
N ARG A 167 -15.04 5.02 -9.71
CA ARG A 167 -14.39 3.97 -8.94
C ARG A 167 -13.65 4.55 -7.73
N ILE A 168 -13.73 3.90 -6.56
CA ILE A 168 -13.03 4.33 -5.34
C ILE A 168 -11.50 4.25 -5.53
N ALA A 169 -11.02 3.20 -6.20
CA ALA A 169 -9.63 3.13 -6.68
C ALA A 169 -9.65 3.18 -8.20
N TYR A 170 -8.86 4.05 -8.80
CA TYR A 170 -8.83 4.27 -10.24
C TYR A 170 -7.41 4.51 -10.73
N VAL A 171 -7.19 4.34 -12.03
CA VAL A 171 -5.94 4.73 -12.70
C VAL A 171 -6.04 6.20 -13.09
N GLY A 172 -5.07 7.00 -12.68
CA GLY A 172 -5.03 8.43 -12.97
C GLY A 172 -3.60 8.93 -13.12
N GLU A 173 -3.46 10.09 -13.73
CA GLU A 173 -2.18 10.77 -13.86
C GLU A 173 -2.01 11.81 -12.74
N THR A 174 -0.82 11.91 -12.20
CA THR A 174 -0.47 12.89 -11.17
C THR A 174 0.97 13.36 -11.32
N MET A 175 1.24 14.56 -10.80
CA MET A 175 2.61 15.09 -10.75
C MET A 175 3.41 14.37 -9.66
N VAL A 176 4.65 14.03 -9.98
CA VAL A 176 5.57 13.33 -9.09
C VAL A 176 6.93 14.01 -9.05
N ASN A 177 7.69 13.81 -7.98
CA ASN A 177 9.08 14.24 -7.89
C ASN A 177 9.97 13.25 -8.64
N TRP A 178 10.38 13.62 -9.86
CA TRP A 178 11.25 12.79 -10.68
C TRP A 178 12.73 13.18 -10.48
N CYS A 179 13.57 12.19 -10.16
CA CYS A 179 15.02 12.35 -10.14
C CYS A 179 15.65 11.64 -11.33
N ALA A 180 16.20 12.43 -12.27
CA ALA A 180 16.78 11.91 -13.52
C ALA A 180 18.06 11.12 -13.26
N GLU A 181 18.88 11.50 -12.28
CA GLU A 181 20.12 10.82 -11.94
C GLU A 181 19.88 9.44 -11.33
N LEU A 182 18.88 9.32 -10.47
CA LEU A 182 18.47 8.03 -9.89
C LEU A 182 17.54 7.22 -10.81
N GLY A 183 16.99 7.85 -11.85
CA GLY A 183 16.04 7.23 -12.79
C GLY A 183 14.74 6.76 -12.13
N THR A 184 14.26 7.49 -11.11
CA THR A 184 13.10 7.06 -10.33
C THR A 184 12.31 8.23 -9.76
N VAL A 185 11.09 7.93 -9.27
CA VAL A 185 10.24 8.83 -8.52
C VAL A 185 10.66 8.84 -7.04
N LEU A 186 10.68 10.02 -6.44
CA LEU A 186 10.97 10.22 -5.02
C LEU A 186 9.68 10.53 -4.25
N ALA A 187 9.59 10.03 -3.02
CA ALA A 187 8.59 10.46 -2.06
C ALA A 187 8.83 11.93 -1.64
N ASN A 188 7.80 12.61 -1.11
CA ASN A 188 7.92 14.02 -0.73
C ASN A 188 8.96 14.26 0.39
N ASP A 189 9.11 13.31 1.30
CA ASP A 189 10.09 13.35 2.39
C ASP A 189 11.53 13.02 1.94
N GLU A 190 11.71 12.54 0.72
CA GLU A 190 13.01 12.32 0.09
C GLU A 190 13.53 13.55 -0.69
N VAL A 191 12.75 14.64 -0.72
CA VAL A 191 13.11 15.91 -1.38
C VAL A 191 13.25 17.01 -0.32
N VAL A 192 14.46 17.51 -0.15
CA VAL A 192 14.77 18.62 0.76
C VAL A 192 15.41 19.76 -0.05
N ASP A 193 14.86 20.96 0.08
CA ASP A 193 15.32 22.15 -0.65
C ASP A 193 15.38 21.95 -2.18
N GLY A 194 14.50 21.12 -2.74
CA GLY A 194 14.41 20.85 -4.17
C GLY A 194 15.43 19.83 -4.69
N VAL A 195 16.19 19.19 -3.82
CA VAL A 195 17.16 18.14 -4.17
C VAL A 195 16.86 16.82 -3.49
N SER A 196 17.30 15.72 -4.11
CA SER A 196 17.18 14.38 -3.51
C SER A 196 18.14 14.25 -2.31
N VAL A 197 17.64 13.67 -1.21
CA VAL A 197 18.49 13.30 -0.06
C VAL A 197 19.31 12.03 -0.30
N ARG A 198 19.16 11.39 -1.46
CA ARG A 198 19.81 10.11 -1.81
C ARG A 198 20.92 10.25 -2.85
N GLY A 199 21.19 11.45 -3.37
CA GLY A 199 22.24 11.74 -4.35
C GLY A 199 21.83 12.73 -5.41
#